data_591a22562770c875a5cf9b414a49ed4c
#
_entry.id   591a22562770c875a5cf9b414a49ed4c
#
_cell.length_a   1.000
_cell.length_b   1.000
_cell.length_c   1.000
_cell.angle_alpha   90.00
_cell.angle_beta   90.00
_cell.angle_gamma   90.00
#
_symmetry.space_group_name_H-M   'P 1'
#
loop_
_entity.id
_entity.type
_entity.pdbx_description
1 polymer ?
#
loop_
_entity_poly.entity_id
_entity_poly.type
_entity_poly.pdbx_seq_one_letter_code
_entity_poly.pdbx_strand_id
1 'polypeptide(L)'
;MKKITIWHTNDVHSQFEDFSLIVSYIREHVNIEKDFLLDAGDFCDQKSVMINGTHGVGGIELLKSAGYDAMAIGNNEFFAGMEYLEEMTNQNFPLLSANLFRLNKEPISGVLPFITLTRSGVRVLIIGISPYWGESPESTAFTDMCGMKLLEPTSLVQKILEQEKGNYDISILLSHGGIKKDREIAETVNGLDCIIGGHSHTEMDEAEHINGTWIHQSGCWAKYLGKLTLEVDDDYHVVSASGENIVVEKEKDPQIESVMAQQTEIAIAELSKVLYVLPQDLEFSIEHECMAMNVLADMMWKTYPSDLALINHGILSKGISREVTKLNLLEVSPSPLNLTTVVWSGKQIKDAILASQKNEYIHMTSNRWSGFRGTELGTIAVSYNVEVNCDLQIIKIDGIPLDEEKCYRVITSDFLQRGSGYEMLGGSLKETNFAKEYFRDLLEMKLNDLQLIESAQVIRFHRGI
;
A
#
# COMPACT_ATOMS: atom_id res chain seq x y z
N MET A 1 7.36 -35.11 22.89
CA MET A 1 6.82 -34.04 21.99
C MET A 1 7.46 -32.75 22.37
N LYS A 2 7.91 -31.98 21.37
CA LYS A 2 8.47 -30.61 21.50
C LYS A 2 7.42 -29.59 21.10
N LYS A 3 7.54 -28.36 21.62
CA LYS A 3 6.71 -27.23 21.21
C LYS A 3 7.56 -26.20 20.47
N ILE A 4 7.06 -25.69 19.35
CA ILE A 4 7.64 -24.62 18.57
C ILE A 4 6.62 -23.50 18.55
N THR A 5 7.01 -22.34 19.08
CA THR A 5 6.12 -21.17 19.14
C THR A 5 6.56 -20.14 18.11
N ILE A 6 5.62 -19.68 17.30
CA ILE A 6 5.79 -18.63 16.30
C ILE A 6 4.88 -17.49 16.73
N TRP A 7 5.47 -16.37 17.07
CA TRP A 7 4.79 -15.10 17.31
C TRP A 7 4.84 -14.29 16.04
N HIS A 8 3.76 -13.61 15.68
CA HIS A 8 3.76 -12.89 14.42
C HIS A 8 2.84 -11.67 14.41
N THR A 9 3.20 -10.73 13.54
CA THR A 9 2.34 -9.63 13.09
C THR A 9 2.21 -9.69 11.57
N ASN A 10 1.24 -9.00 11.04
CA ASN A 10 1.03 -8.75 9.62
C ASN A 10 0.21 -7.48 9.45
N ASP A 11 0.39 -6.80 8.31
CA ASP A 11 -0.42 -5.64 7.92
C ASP A 11 -0.50 -4.56 9.03
N VAL A 12 0.65 -4.25 9.64
CA VAL A 12 0.74 -3.23 10.70
C VAL A 12 0.43 -1.83 10.13
N HIS A 13 0.74 -1.58 8.85
CA HIS A 13 0.42 -0.34 8.14
C HIS A 13 0.78 0.94 8.91
N SER A 14 1.99 0.94 9.49
CA SER A 14 2.51 2.07 10.27
C SER A 14 1.68 2.47 11.49
N GLN A 15 0.88 1.58 12.07
CA GLN A 15 0.25 1.78 13.37
C GLN A 15 1.26 1.53 14.50
N PHE A 16 2.33 2.33 14.51
CA PHE A 16 3.49 2.09 15.38
C PHE A 16 3.22 2.38 16.85
N GLU A 17 2.23 3.21 17.15
CA GLU A 17 1.75 3.46 18.49
C GLU A 17 1.16 2.17 19.12
N ASP A 18 0.32 1.46 18.35
CA ASP A 18 -0.25 0.18 18.78
C ASP A 18 0.79 -0.95 18.72
N PHE A 19 1.70 -0.91 17.74
CA PHE A 19 2.85 -1.83 17.69
C PHE A 19 3.75 -1.70 18.93
N SER A 20 3.92 -0.49 19.47
CA SER A 20 4.67 -0.25 20.72
C SER A 20 4.05 -0.99 21.93
N LEU A 21 2.70 -1.10 21.97
CA LEU A 21 2.00 -1.91 22.99
C LEU A 21 2.31 -3.40 22.81
N ILE A 22 2.27 -3.88 21.55
CA ILE A 22 2.60 -5.27 21.21
C ILE A 22 4.04 -5.61 21.65
N VAL A 23 5.00 -4.71 21.42
CA VAL A 23 6.39 -4.96 21.79
C VAL A 23 6.57 -5.04 23.31
N SER A 24 5.85 -4.25 24.10
CA SER A 24 5.83 -4.41 25.57
C SER A 24 5.40 -5.82 25.97
N TYR A 25 4.39 -6.37 25.32
CA TYR A 25 3.97 -7.77 25.56
C TYR A 25 5.05 -8.78 25.13
N ILE A 26 5.65 -8.56 23.95
CA ILE A 26 6.75 -9.40 23.42
C ILE A 26 7.90 -9.48 24.44
N ARG A 27 8.34 -8.33 25.02
CA ARG A 27 9.43 -8.29 26.01
C ARG A 27 9.18 -9.18 27.22
N GLU A 28 7.93 -9.33 27.63
CA GLU A 28 7.56 -10.11 28.83
C GLU A 28 7.33 -11.61 28.54
N HIS A 29 6.85 -11.95 27.32
CA HIS A 29 6.30 -13.28 27.06
C HIS A 29 7.06 -14.08 25.99
N VAL A 30 7.81 -13.42 25.10
CA VAL A 30 8.53 -14.07 24.00
C VAL A 30 9.96 -14.40 24.42
N ASN A 31 10.33 -15.66 24.30
CA ASN A 31 11.69 -16.09 24.50
C ASN A 31 12.42 -16.16 23.15
N ILE A 32 13.13 -15.07 22.80
CA ILE A 32 13.83 -14.93 21.52
C ILE A 32 14.88 -16.00 21.22
N GLU A 33 15.33 -16.77 22.22
CA GLU A 33 16.26 -17.87 22.02
C GLU A 33 15.55 -19.20 21.66
N LYS A 34 14.24 -19.27 21.89
CA LYS A 34 13.42 -20.48 21.67
C LYS A 34 12.29 -20.29 20.67
N ASP A 35 11.66 -19.11 20.73
CA ASP A 35 10.50 -18.78 19.93
C ASP A 35 10.93 -18.02 18.66
N PHE A 36 10.11 -18.07 17.61
CA PHE A 36 10.29 -17.30 16.40
C PHE A 36 9.37 -16.09 16.43
N LEU A 37 9.86 -14.93 15.97
CA LEU A 37 9.11 -13.69 15.91
C LEU A 37 9.18 -13.14 14.46
N LEU A 38 8.06 -13.18 13.75
CA LEU A 38 7.98 -12.94 12.31
C LEU A 38 6.94 -11.87 11.96
N ASP A 39 7.17 -11.14 10.88
CA ASP A 39 6.17 -10.25 10.28
C ASP A 39 5.83 -10.67 8.85
N ALA A 40 4.55 -10.82 8.54
CA ALA A 40 4.11 -11.29 7.23
C ALA A 40 3.88 -10.15 6.20
N GLY A 41 4.52 -9.00 6.39
CA GLY A 41 4.57 -7.90 5.43
C GLY A 41 3.50 -6.83 5.62
N ASP A 42 3.59 -5.78 4.79
CA ASP A 42 2.82 -4.53 4.92
C ASP A 42 2.96 -3.91 6.33
N PHE A 43 4.17 -3.96 6.85
CA PHE A 43 4.53 -3.29 8.10
C PHE A 43 4.53 -1.78 7.94
N CYS A 44 4.98 -1.30 6.77
CA CYS A 44 5.07 0.11 6.40
C CYS A 44 3.80 0.61 5.68
N ASP A 45 3.51 1.91 5.76
CA ASP A 45 2.54 2.61 4.91
C ASP A 45 3.14 3.94 4.44
N GLN A 46 3.05 4.22 3.15
CA GLN A 46 3.62 5.41 2.51
C GLN A 46 2.99 6.75 2.95
N LYS A 47 1.90 6.73 3.69
CA LYS A 47 1.33 7.93 4.33
C LYS A 47 2.10 8.36 5.59
N SER A 48 2.85 7.45 6.21
CA SER A 48 3.62 7.72 7.42
C SER A 48 4.79 8.65 7.13
N VAL A 49 4.88 9.74 7.86
CA VAL A 49 6.01 10.70 7.77
C VAL A 49 7.33 9.99 8.01
N MET A 50 7.40 9.16 9.06
CA MET A 50 8.59 8.41 9.40
C MET A 50 9.01 7.47 8.25
N ILE A 51 8.07 6.69 7.70
CA ILE A 51 8.36 5.75 6.62
C ILE A 51 8.76 6.48 5.33
N ASN A 52 8.03 7.52 4.97
CA ASN A 52 8.31 8.26 3.74
C ASN A 52 9.67 8.95 3.80
N GLY A 53 9.98 9.65 4.89
CA GLY A 53 11.23 10.41 5.03
C GLY A 53 12.46 9.58 5.34
N THR A 54 12.30 8.32 5.77
CA THR A 54 13.41 7.37 5.98
C THR A 54 13.47 6.29 4.91
N HIS A 55 12.69 6.37 3.84
CA HIS A 55 12.59 5.37 2.78
C HIS A 55 12.36 3.95 3.33
N GLY A 56 11.46 3.82 4.34
CA GLY A 56 11.13 2.54 4.98
C GLY A 56 12.13 2.06 6.04
N VAL A 57 13.33 2.63 6.11
CA VAL A 57 14.38 2.24 7.07
C VAL A 57 13.88 2.35 8.52
N GLY A 58 13.08 3.38 8.84
CA GLY A 58 12.49 3.53 10.18
C GLY A 58 11.64 2.34 10.61
N GLY A 59 10.91 1.71 9.68
CA GLY A 59 10.15 0.49 9.96
C GLY A 59 11.06 -0.70 10.27
N ILE A 60 12.14 -0.86 9.52
CA ILE A 60 13.12 -1.93 9.76
C ILE A 60 13.80 -1.74 11.12
N GLU A 61 14.15 -0.51 11.51
CA GLU A 61 14.74 -0.25 12.82
C GLU A 61 13.78 -0.56 13.98
N LEU A 62 12.46 -0.37 13.79
CA LEU A 62 11.46 -0.81 14.78
C LEU A 62 11.44 -2.34 14.91
N LEU A 63 11.37 -3.09 13.79
CA LEU A 63 11.38 -4.56 13.81
C LEU A 63 12.67 -5.12 14.45
N LYS A 64 13.83 -4.58 14.10
CA LYS A 64 15.11 -4.94 14.74
C LYS A 64 15.10 -4.66 16.23
N SER A 65 14.64 -3.47 16.63
CA SER A 65 14.54 -3.09 18.04
C SER A 65 13.58 -4.00 18.81
N ALA A 66 12.50 -4.43 18.20
CA ALA A 66 11.53 -5.36 18.79
C ALA A 66 12.03 -6.81 18.86
N GLY A 67 13.10 -7.15 18.12
CA GLY A 67 13.71 -8.49 18.11
C GLY A 67 13.10 -9.45 17.11
N TYR A 68 12.46 -8.93 16.03
CA TYR A 68 11.96 -9.76 14.94
C TYR A 68 13.09 -10.48 14.20
N ASP A 69 12.80 -11.68 13.71
CA ASP A 69 13.74 -12.52 12.98
C ASP A 69 13.78 -12.24 11.50
N ALA A 70 12.62 -11.97 10.93
CA ALA A 70 12.44 -11.70 9.50
C ALA A 70 11.08 -11.04 9.22
N MET A 71 10.98 -10.42 8.04
CA MET A 71 9.72 -9.92 7.48
C MET A 71 9.55 -10.41 6.04
N ALA A 72 8.34 -10.83 5.65
CA ALA A 72 8.00 -10.97 4.24
C ALA A 72 7.79 -9.58 3.61
N ILE A 73 8.14 -9.43 2.34
CA ILE A 73 7.92 -8.18 1.62
C ILE A 73 6.46 -8.14 1.16
N GLY A 74 5.67 -7.22 1.74
CA GLY A 74 4.32 -6.89 1.30
C GLY A 74 4.32 -5.90 0.13
N ASN A 75 3.12 -5.51 -0.33
CA ASN A 75 3.02 -4.56 -1.43
C ASN A 75 3.39 -3.13 -1.02
N ASN A 76 3.17 -2.75 0.21
CA ASN A 76 3.53 -1.40 0.67
C ASN A 76 5.05 -1.19 0.72
N GLU A 77 5.84 -2.22 0.96
CA GLU A 77 7.29 -2.13 0.92
C GLU A 77 7.82 -1.90 -0.49
N PHE A 78 7.25 -2.54 -1.52
CA PHE A 78 7.78 -2.40 -2.88
C PHE A 78 7.06 -1.35 -3.74
N PHE A 79 5.84 -0.93 -3.41
CA PHE A 79 5.15 0.14 -4.16
C PHE A 79 5.84 1.50 -4.03
N ALA A 80 6.65 1.70 -2.98
CA ALA A 80 7.50 2.88 -2.89
C ALA A 80 8.60 2.94 -3.95
N GLY A 81 8.82 1.84 -4.68
CA GLY A 81 9.82 1.74 -5.75
C GLY A 81 11.10 1.03 -5.33
N MET A 82 11.93 0.75 -6.34
CA MET A 82 13.16 -0.03 -6.17
C MET A 82 14.15 0.63 -5.20
N GLU A 83 14.29 1.95 -5.25
CA GLU A 83 15.23 2.70 -4.42
C GLU A 83 14.92 2.53 -2.93
N TYR A 84 13.64 2.65 -2.55
CA TYR A 84 13.19 2.42 -1.17
C TYR A 84 13.49 0.98 -0.71
N LEU A 85 13.14 0.00 -1.55
CA LEU A 85 13.37 -1.40 -1.22
C LEU A 85 14.86 -1.72 -1.03
N GLU A 86 15.74 -1.16 -1.87
CA GLU A 86 17.19 -1.33 -1.76
C GLU A 86 17.75 -0.70 -0.47
N GLU A 87 17.23 0.45 -0.03
CA GLU A 87 17.61 1.04 1.25
C GLU A 87 17.18 0.18 2.44
N MET A 88 15.96 -0.36 2.41
CA MET A 88 15.47 -1.28 3.45
C MET A 88 16.31 -2.55 3.53
N THR A 89 16.67 -3.17 2.40
CA THR A 89 17.46 -4.41 2.37
C THR A 89 18.88 -4.23 2.87
N ASN A 90 19.42 -3.00 2.87
CA ASN A 90 20.76 -2.69 3.36
C ASN A 90 20.87 -2.60 4.90
N GLN A 91 19.78 -2.83 5.65
CA GLN A 91 19.74 -2.64 7.11
C GLN A 91 20.16 -3.87 7.94
N ASN A 92 20.74 -4.90 7.33
CA ASN A 92 21.09 -6.16 8.00
C ASN A 92 19.89 -6.80 8.75
N PHE A 93 18.73 -6.76 8.12
CA PHE A 93 17.51 -7.41 8.58
C PHE A 93 16.97 -8.28 7.45
N PRO A 94 16.59 -9.55 7.71
CA PRO A 94 16.10 -10.44 6.66
C PRO A 94 14.75 -10.01 6.09
N LEU A 95 14.74 -9.49 4.86
CA LEU A 95 13.56 -9.24 4.05
C LEU A 95 13.38 -10.38 3.06
N LEU A 96 12.23 -11.07 3.14
CA LEU A 96 12.01 -12.33 2.46
C LEU A 96 11.00 -12.20 1.31
N SER A 97 11.41 -12.64 0.11
CA SER A 97 10.48 -12.93 -1.00
C SER A 97 11.13 -13.86 -2.02
N ALA A 98 10.53 -15.02 -2.24
CA ALA A 98 10.96 -15.98 -3.25
C ALA A 98 10.43 -15.65 -4.65
N ASN A 99 9.45 -14.74 -4.78
CA ASN A 99 8.75 -14.47 -6.03
C ASN A 99 8.84 -13.01 -6.52
N LEU A 100 9.58 -12.13 -5.81
CA LEU A 100 9.81 -10.75 -6.21
C LEU A 100 11.19 -10.59 -6.88
N PHE A 101 11.21 -10.05 -8.08
CA PHE A 101 12.40 -9.91 -8.93
C PHE A 101 12.47 -8.53 -9.58
N ARG A 102 13.61 -8.18 -10.16
CA ARG A 102 13.72 -7.08 -11.12
C ARG A 102 12.94 -7.40 -12.40
N LEU A 103 12.62 -6.40 -13.22
CA LEU A 103 11.90 -6.59 -14.50
C LEU A 103 12.58 -7.62 -15.42
N ASN A 104 13.92 -7.67 -15.43
CA ASN A 104 14.71 -8.65 -16.19
C ASN A 104 14.76 -10.05 -15.55
N LYS A 105 13.99 -10.26 -14.48
CA LYS A 105 13.92 -11.48 -13.66
C LYS A 105 15.22 -11.81 -12.89
N GLU A 106 16.13 -10.86 -12.75
CA GLU A 106 17.25 -11.01 -11.83
C GLU A 106 16.81 -10.80 -10.38
N PRO A 107 17.45 -11.46 -9.40
CA PRO A 107 17.21 -11.21 -7.98
C PRO A 107 17.44 -9.74 -7.60
N ILE A 108 16.66 -9.25 -6.66
CA ILE A 108 16.89 -7.93 -6.05
C ILE A 108 17.94 -8.10 -4.94
N SER A 109 18.94 -7.25 -4.94
CA SER A 109 20.02 -7.29 -3.96
C SER A 109 19.47 -7.15 -2.53
N GLY A 110 19.89 -8.04 -1.63
CA GLY A 110 19.46 -8.05 -0.24
C GLY A 110 18.07 -8.66 0.03
N VAL A 111 17.26 -8.95 -1.01
CA VAL A 111 16.04 -9.76 -0.87
C VAL A 111 16.42 -11.23 -0.87
N LEU A 112 16.01 -11.95 0.18
CA LEU A 112 16.29 -13.36 0.34
C LEU A 112 15.05 -14.21 0.03
N PRO A 113 15.16 -15.32 -0.71
CA PRO A 113 14.00 -16.19 -0.94
C PRO A 113 13.58 -16.92 0.34
N PHE A 114 14.53 -17.24 1.21
CA PHE A 114 14.33 -17.91 2.48
C PHE A 114 15.52 -17.70 3.41
N ILE A 115 15.34 -18.04 4.68
CA ILE A 115 16.39 -18.20 5.68
C ILE A 115 16.17 -19.51 6.45
N THR A 116 17.22 -20.03 7.10
CA THR A 116 17.10 -21.14 8.05
C THR A 116 17.63 -20.70 9.40
N LEU A 117 16.80 -20.82 10.42
CA LEU A 117 17.16 -20.52 11.81
C LEU A 117 17.16 -21.78 12.64
N THR A 118 18.09 -21.86 13.63
CA THR A 118 18.14 -22.99 14.56
C THR A 118 17.86 -22.49 15.97
N ARG A 119 16.81 -23.02 16.60
CA ARG A 119 16.48 -22.73 18.01
C ARG A 119 16.08 -24.00 18.74
N SER A 120 16.59 -24.15 19.97
CA SER A 120 16.35 -25.34 20.77
C SER A 120 16.69 -26.66 20.05
N GLY A 121 17.64 -26.63 19.10
CA GLY A 121 18.06 -27.78 18.30
C GLY A 121 17.11 -28.17 17.19
N VAL A 122 16.17 -27.31 16.84
CA VAL A 122 15.25 -27.45 15.68
C VAL A 122 15.66 -26.47 14.58
N ARG A 123 15.87 -26.96 13.37
CA ARG A 123 16.16 -26.14 12.18
C ARG A 123 14.85 -25.77 11.50
N VAL A 124 14.56 -24.49 11.42
CA VAL A 124 13.32 -24.00 10.81
C VAL A 124 13.65 -23.24 9.53
N LEU A 125 13.14 -23.73 8.40
CA LEU A 125 13.19 -23.06 7.11
C LEU A 125 12.04 -22.07 7.02
N ILE A 126 12.34 -20.78 6.78
CA ILE A 126 11.35 -19.71 6.64
C ILE A 126 11.44 -19.17 5.22
N ILE A 127 10.43 -19.42 4.41
CA ILE A 127 10.34 -18.98 3.02
C ILE A 127 9.43 -17.75 2.98
N GLY A 128 9.83 -16.67 2.29
CA GLY A 128 8.98 -15.50 2.10
C GLY A 128 8.28 -15.48 0.74
N ILE A 129 7.06 -14.96 0.66
CA ILE A 129 6.42 -14.60 -0.61
C ILE A 129 5.72 -13.24 -0.51
N SER A 130 5.79 -12.48 -1.62
CA SER A 130 5.04 -11.25 -1.88
C SER A 130 3.72 -11.56 -2.60
N PRO A 131 2.76 -10.60 -2.65
CA PRO A 131 1.47 -10.82 -3.33
C PRO A 131 1.65 -11.19 -4.80
N TYR A 132 0.65 -11.90 -5.34
CA TYR A 132 0.63 -12.26 -6.75
C TYR A 132 -0.77 -12.07 -7.34
N TRP A 133 -0.88 -11.20 -8.33
CA TRP A 133 -2.16 -10.83 -8.94
C TRP A 133 -2.38 -11.42 -10.34
N GLY A 134 -1.50 -12.31 -10.79
CA GLY A 134 -1.55 -12.93 -12.11
C GLY A 134 -0.52 -12.35 -13.09
N GLU A 135 -0.55 -12.87 -14.32
CA GLU A 135 0.43 -12.53 -15.37
C GLU A 135 -0.16 -11.64 -16.49
N SER A 136 -1.43 -11.25 -16.39
CA SER A 136 -2.01 -10.37 -17.40
C SER A 136 -1.33 -8.99 -17.36
N PRO A 137 -1.27 -8.26 -18.48
CA PRO A 137 -0.69 -6.90 -18.49
C PRO A 137 -1.31 -5.98 -17.44
N GLU A 138 -2.59 -6.14 -17.16
CA GLU A 138 -3.30 -5.37 -16.15
C GLU A 138 -2.85 -5.71 -14.74
N SER A 139 -2.63 -7.00 -14.46
CA SER A 139 -2.18 -7.49 -13.14
C SER A 139 -0.73 -7.09 -12.86
N THR A 140 0.11 -7.01 -13.89
CA THR A 140 1.53 -6.67 -13.75
C THR A 140 1.81 -5.17 -13.81
N ALA A 141 0.85 -4.35 -14.24
CA ALA A 141 1.06 -2.93 -14.48
C ALA A 141 1.70 -2.18 -13.29
N PHE A 142 1.21 -2.42 -12.08
CA PHE A 142 1.74 -1.77 -10.87
C PHE A 142 3.17 -2.20 -10.52
N THR A 143 3.48 -3.49 -10.63
CA THR A 143 4.82 -3.99 -10.35
C THR A 143 5.81 -3.57 -11.42
N ASP A 144 5.39 -3.58 -12.69
CA ASP A 144 6.20 -3.11 -13.81
C ASP A 144 6.56 -1.62 -13.65
N MET A 145 5.62 -0.78 -13.19
CA MET A 145 5.87 0.64 -12.87
C MET A 145 6.94 0.82 -11.79
N CYS A 146 6.93 -0.05 -10.77
CA CYS A 146 7.94 -0.04 -9.70
C CYS A 146 9.29 -0.61 -10.13
N GLY A 147 9.45 -1.05 -11.38
CA GLY A 147 10.68 -1.66 -11.87
C GLY A 147 10.87 -3.11 -11.43
N MET A 148 9.79 -3.76 -10.98
CA MET A 148 9.80 -5.09 -10.38
C MET A 148 8.85 -6.05 -11.10
N LYS A 149 9.03 -7.34 -10.83
CA LYS A 149 8.20 -8.42 -11.36
C LYS A 149 7.89 -9.44 -10.29
N LEU A 150 6.62 -9.80 -10.19
CA LEU A 150 6.15 -10.90 -9.36
C LEU A 150 5.96 -12.15 -10.21
N LEU A 151 6.46 -13.28 -9.71
CA LEU A 151 6.24 -14.58 -10.32
C LEU A 151 5.22 -15.38 -9.50
N GLU A 152 4.60 -16.38 -10.13
CA GLU A 152 3.68 -17.29 -9.45
C GLU A 152 4.42 -18.05 -8.33
N PRO A 153 4.01 -17.93 -7.05
CA PRO A 153 4.81 -18.38 -5.92
C PRO A 153 4.75 -19.89 -5.66
N THR A 154 3.64 -20.58 -5.99
CA THR A 154 3.39 -21.96 -5.58
C THR A 154 4.51 -22.91 -6.02
N SER A 155 4.90 -22.83 -7.28
CA SER A 155 5.96 -23.66 -7.84
C SER A 155 7.36 -23.32 -7.26
N LEU A 156 7.58 -22.05 -6.91
CA LEU A 156 8.83 -21.60 -6.30
C LEU A 156 8.95 -22.12 -4.87
N VAL A 157 7.88 -22.07 -4.08
CA VAL A 157 7.83 -22.62 -2.72
C VAL A 157 8.12 -24.14 -2.75
N GLN A 158 7.42 -24.89 -3.62
CA GLN A 158 7.66 -26.34 -3.76
C GLN A 158 9.13 -26.65 -4.11
N LYS A 159 9.70 -25.89 -5.04
CA LYS A 159 11.10 -26.05 -5.46
C LYS A 159 12.09 -25.79 -4.31
N ILE A 160 11.86 -24.76 -3.49
CA ILE A 160 12.71 -24.45 -2.35
C ILE A 160 12.64 -25.59 -1.32
N LEU A 161 11.44 -26.07 -0.97
CA LEU A 161 11.28 -27.22 -0.07
C LEU A 161 12.03 -28.46 -0.54
N GLU A 162 12.00 -28.74 -1.85
CA GLU A 162 12.71 -29.87 -2.46
C GLU A 162 14.24 -29.68 -2.43
N GLN A 163 14.73 -28.48 -2.73
CA GLN A 163 16.15 -28.15 -2.77
C GLN A 163 16.77 -28.17 -1.37
N GLU A 164 16.05 -27.70 -0.36
CA GLU A 164 16.51 -27.64 1.02
C GLU A 164 16.20 -28.91 1.83
N LYS A 165 15.62 -29.94 1.21
CA LYS A 165 15.25 -31.19 1.88
C LYS A 165 16.44 -31.79 2.63
N GLY A 166 16.26 -32.01 3.94
CA GLY A 166 17.30 -32.50 4.86
C GLY A 166 18.12 -31.39 5.53
N ASN A 167 18.00 -30.15 5.11
CA ASN A 167 18.64 -28.99 5.74
C ASN A 167 17.75 -28.33 6.81
N TYR A 168 16.49 -28.71 6.90
CA TYR A 168 15.54 -28.22 7.89
C TYR A 168 14.73 -29.36 8.52
N ASP A 169 14.11 -29.10 9.64
CA ASP A 169 13.25 -30.00 10.39
C ASP A 169 11.77 -29.55 10.31
N ILE A 170 11.51 -28.24 10.24
CA ILE A 170 10.19 -27.62 10.11
C ILE A 170 10.27 -26.53 9.03
N SER A 171 9.19 -26.36 8.29
CA SER A 171 9.05 -25.34 7.23
C SER A 171 7.91 -24.36 7.53
N ILE A 172 8.20 -23.06 7.40
CA ILE A 172 7.26 -21.96 7.55
C ILE A 172 7.22 -21.20 6.22
N LEU A 173 6.03 -20.96 5.68
CA LEU A 173 5.82 -19.96 4.66
C LEU A 173 5.38 -18.66 5.33
N LEU A 174 6.19 -17.62 5.23
CA LEU A 174 5.86 -16.26 5.64
C LEU A 174 5.26 -15.56 4.41
N SER A 175 3.93 -15.49 4.38
CA SER A 175 3.17 -15.19 3.17
C SER A 175 2.52 -13.80 3.21
N HIS A 176 2.80 -12.98 2.23
CA HIS A 176 1.95 -11.81 1.94
C HIS A 176 1.00 -12.06 0.74
N GLY A 177 0.63 -13.31 0.50
CA GLY A 177 -0.23 -13.72 -0.63
C GLY A 177 -1.72 -13.51 -0.42
N GLY A 178 -2.16 -13.36 0.82
CA GLY A 178 -3.57 -13.32 1.23
C GLY A 178 -4.18 -14.70 1.41
N ILE A 179 -5.22 -14.79 2.25
CA ILE A 179 -5.81 -16.08 2.70
C ILE A 179 -6.24 -17.01 1.56
N LYS A 180 -6.67 -16.47 0.42
CA LYS A 180 -7.04 -17.30 -0.75
C LYS A 180 -5.83 -18.01 -1.34
N LYS A 181 -4.71 -17.29 -1.51
CA LYS A 181 -3.46 -17.85 -2.01
C LYS A 181 -2.82 -18.79 -0.99
N ASP A 182 -2.91 -18.46 0.30
CA ASP A 182 -2.41 -19.32 1.38
C ASP A 182 -3.11 -20.69 1.38
N ARG A 183 -4.44 -20.72 1.22
CA ARG A 183 -5.21 -21.95 1.08
C ARG A 183 -4.85 -22.74 -0.18
N GLU A 184 -4.72 -22.07 -1.33
CA GLU A 184 -4.30 -22.69 -2.59
C GLU A 184 -2.91 -23.33 -2.46
N ILE A 185 -1.97 -22.66 -1.82
CA ILE A 185 -0.61 -23.19 -1.56
C ILE A 185 -0.70 -24.40 -0.63
N ALA A 186 -1.47 -24.31 0.48
CA ALA A 186 -1.65 -25.42 1.41
C ALA A 186 -2.29 -26.66 0.75
N GLU A 187 -3.20 -26.47 -0.20
CA GLU A 187 -3.84 -27.56 -0.96
C GLU A 187 -2.87 -28.24 -1.94
N THR A 188 -1.89 -27.51 -2.50
CA THR A 188 -1.10 -27.95 -3.66
C THR A 188 0.35 -28.25 -3.37
N VAL A 189 0.97 -27.55 -2.41
CA VAL A 189 2.37 -27.72 -2.02
C VAL A 189 2.48 -28.85 -0.99
N ASN A 190 3.43 -29.77 -1.22
CA ASN A 190 3.65 -30.87 -0.30
C ASN A 190 4.86 -30.61 0.62
N GLY A 191 4.74 -30.99 1.89
CA GLY A 191 5.83 -30.89 2.88
C GLY A 191 6.02 -29.50 3.44
N LEU A 192 4.98 -28.66 3.42
CA LEU A 192 4.90 -27.40 4.12
C LEU A 192 4.16 -27.60 5.44
N ASP A 193 4.77 -27.19 6.57
CA ASP A 193 4.20 -27.43 7.89
C ASP A 193 3.23 -26.32 8.32
N CYS A 194 3.59 -25.06 8.09
CA CYS A 194 2.67 -23.96 8.37
C CYS A 194 2.86 -22.72 7.48
N ILE A 195 1.82 -21.88 7.43
CA ILE A 195 1.77 -20.58 6.76
C ILE A 195 1.40 -19.52 7.81
N ILE A 196 2.23 -18.49 7.92
CA ILE A 196 1.90 -17.24 8.60
C ILE A 196 1.58 -16.24 7.51
N GLY A 197 0.31 -15.79 7.44
CA GLY A 197 -0.20 -15.03 6.32
C GLY A 197 -0.48 -13.56 6.64
N GLY A 198 -0.64 -12.74 5.56
CA GLY A 198 -1.00 -11.33 5.59
C GLY A 198 -1.83 -10.92 4.36
N HIS A 199 -1.82 -9.63 4.01
CA HIS A 199 -2.45 -9.01 2.83
C HIS A 199 -3.98 -8.95 2.84
N SER A 200 -4.65 -9.99 3.27
CA SER A 200 -6.13 -10.06 3.28
C SER A 200 -6.77 -9.52 4.55
N HIS A 201 -5.96 -9.08 5.53
CA HIS A 201 -6.41 -8.59 6.83
C HIS A 201 -7.35 -9.56 7.57
N THR A 202 -7.14 -10.87 7.36
CA THR A 202 -8.02 -11.89 7.93
C THR A 202 -7.72 -12.07 9.42
N GLU A 203 -8.73 -11.92 10.26
CA GLU A 203 -8.64 -12.26 11.69
C GLU A 203 -8.97 -13.74 11.85
N MET A 204 -8.03 -14.53 12.38
CA MET A 204 -8.23 -15.97 12.63
C MET A 204 -8.08 -16.26 14.12
N ASP A 205 -9.18 -16.61 14.77
CA ASP A 205 -9.18 -16.95 16.20
C ASP A 205 -8.51 -18.30 16.47
N GLU A 206 -8.48 -19.18 15.47
CA GLU A 206 -7.88 -20.50 15.50
C GLU A 206 -7.09 -20.75 14.19
N ALA A 207 -6.09 -21.61 14.25
CA ALA A 207 -5.36 -22.03 13.07
C ALA A 207 -6.20 -22.97 12.18
N GLU A 208 -6.23 -22.71 10.88
CA GLU A 208 -6.87 -23.58 9.89
C GLU A 208 -5.89 -24.68 9.44
N HIS A 209 -6.41 -25.90 9.25
CA HIS A 209 -5.60 -27.05 8.81
C HIS A 209 -6.05 -27.55 7.45
N ILE A 210 -5.17 -27.49 6.46
CA ILE A 210 -5.43 -27.91 5.07
C ILE A 210 -4.29 -28.79 4.59
N ASN A 211 -4.57 -30.01 4.17
CA ASN A 211 -3.64 -30.95 3.55
C ASN A 211 -2.29 -31.10 4.30
N GLY A 212 -2.32 -31.08 5.63
CA GLY A 212 -1.13 -31.20 6.48
C GLY A 212 -0.48 -29.87 6.83
N THR A 213 -0.90 -28.75 6.25
CA THR A 213 -0.37 -27.41 6.47
C THR A 213 -1.29 -26.61 7.41
N TRP A 214 -0.74 -25.96 8.43
CA TRP A 214 -1.45 -25.07 9.34
C TRP A 214 -1.35 -23.62 8.89
N ILE A 215 -2.45 -22.86 8.90
CA ILE A 215 -2.51 -21.47 8.44
C ILE A 215 -2.99 -20.59 9.59
N HIS A 216 -2.33 -19.44 9.81
CA HIS A 216 -2.77 -18.43 10.77
C HIS A 216 -2.46 -17.01 10.27
N GLN A 217 -3.39 -16.06 10.54
CA GLN A 217 -3.24 -14.62 10.29
C GLN A 217 -3.79 -13.81 11.47
N SER A 218 -3.19 -12.67 11.78
CA SER A 218 -3.52 -11.85 12.96
C SER A 218 -4.26 -10.54 12.64
N GLY A 219 -5.02 -10.51 11.56
CA GLY A 219 -5.78 -9.31 11.18
C GLY A 219 -4.92 -8.20 10.58
N CYS A 220 -5.00 -6.99 11.12
CA CYS A 220 -4.24 -5.84 10.63
C CYS A 220 -4.13 -4.72 11.68
N TRP A 221 -3.33 -3.69 11.35
CA TRP A 221 -3.21 -2.42 12.11
C TRP A 221 -2.71 -2.60 13.53
N ALA A 222 -1.86 -3.60 13.77
CA ALA A 222 -1.34 -3.94 15.09
C ALA A 222 -2.42 -4.17 16.17
N LYS A 223 -3.63 -4.60 15.75
CA LYS A 223 -4.74 -4.88 16.67
C LYS A 223 -4.45 -6.11 17.53
N TYR A 224 -3.71 -7.07 16.98
CA TYR A 224 -3.37 -8.33 17.63
C TYR A 224 -1.90 -8.68 17.47
N LEU A 225 -1.38 -9.40 18.47
CA LEU A 225 -0.20 -10.24 18.31
C LEU A 225 -0.67 -11.68 18.05
N GLY A 226 -0.35 -12.21 16.88
CA GLY A 226 -0.64 -13.59 16.53
C GLY A 226 0.34 -14.56 17.20
N LYS A 227 -0.15 -15.71 17.59
CA LYS A 227 0.68 -16.81 18.14
C LYS A 227 0.23 -18.14 17.58
N LEU A 228 1.14 -18.84 16.91
CA LEU A 228 0.95 -20.20 16.44
C LEU A 228 1.89 -21.12 17.21
N THR A 229 1.35 -22.13 17.88
CA THR A 229 2.14 -23.16 18.59
C THR A 229 1.98 -24.48 17.88
N LEU A 230 3.10 -25.05 17.39
CA LEU A 230 3.17 -26.36 16.77
C LEU A 230 3.61 -27.38 17.82
N GLU A 231 2.94 -28.53 17.91
CA GLU A 231 3.40 -29.69 18.65
C GLU A 231 4.01 -30.70 17.68
N VAL A 232 5.26 -31.08 17.91
CA VAL A 232 6.02 -31.98 17.03
C VAL A 232 6.43 -33.24 17.75
N ASP A 233 6.48 -34.36 17.02
CA ASP A 233 6.99 -35.62 17.51
C ASP A 233 8.54 -35.65 17.54
N ASP A 234 9.10 -36.79 17.85
CA ASP A 234 10.56 -36.96 17.95
C ASP A 234 11.25 -36.95 16.56
N ASP A 235 10.51 -37.20 15.51
CA ASP A 235 10.95 -37.13 14.10
C ASP A 235 10.63 -35.76 13.43
N TYR A 236 10.18 -34.79 14.23
CA TYR A 236 9.79 -33.43 13.85
C TYR A 236 8.56 -33.32 12.92
N HIS A 237 7.66 -34.33 12.91
CA HIS A 237 6.38 -34.17 12.23
C HIS A 237 5.43 -33.34 13.12
N VAL A 238 4.74 -32.37 12.53
CA VAL A 238 3.71 -31.58 13.23
C VAL A 238 2.47 -32.43 13.43
N VAL A 239 2.17 -32.74 14.70
CA VAL A 239 1.04 -33.59 15.10
C VAL A 239 -0.21 -32.77 15.43
N SER A 240 -0.03 -31.55 15.91
CA SER A 240 -1.11 -30.60 16.18
C SER A 240 -0.58 -29.16 16.17
N ALA A 241 -1.50 -28.20 15.99
CA ALA A 241 -1.20 -26.80 16.19
C ALA A 241 -2.36 -26.09 16.89
N SER A 242 -2.05 -24.99 17.56
CA SER A 242 -3.03 -24.05 18.09
C SER A 242 -2.66 -22.62 17.70
N GLY A 243 -3.60 -21.89 17.13
CA GLY A 243 -3.49 -20.46 16.82
C GLY A 243 -4.30 -19.63 17.80
N GLU A 244 -3.83 -18.45 18.14
CA GLU A 244 -4.56 -17.46 18.92
C GLU A 244 -4.16 -16.04 18.53
N ASN A 245 -5.10 -15.10 18.59
CA ASN A 245 -4.89 -13.68 18.40
C ASN A 245 -5.01 -12.96 19.74
N ILE A 246 -3.93 -12.37 20.22
CA ILE A 246 -3.82 -11.76 21.53
C ILE A 246 -4.07 -10.26 21.39
N VAL A 247 -5.11 -9.75 22.04
CA VAL A 247 -5.32 -8.32 22.24
C VAL A 247 -4.35 -7.84 23.32
N VAL A 248 -3.54 -6.86 23.00
CA VAL A 248 -2.53 -6.35 23.94
C VAL A 248 -3.02 -5.07 24.60
N GLU A 249 -3.24 -5.15 25.91
CA GLU A 249 -3.53 -4.02 26.79
C GLU A 249 -2.34 -3.77 27.70
N LYS A 250 -1.38 -3.00 27.23
CA LYS A 250 -0.11 -2.69 27.93
C LYS A 250 0.21 -1.20 27.82
N GLU A 251 1.24 -0.76 28.53
CA GLU A 251 1.89 0.52 28.26
C GLU A 251 2.85 0.38 27.08
N LYS A 252 3.16 1.48 26.40
CA LYS A 252 4.08 1.50 25.26
C LYS A 252 5.50 1.12 25.68
N ASP A 253 6.20 0.42 24.80
CA ASP A 253 7.61 0.05 25.02
C ASP A 253 8.51 1.28 24.89
N PRO A 254 9.27 1.68 25.95
CA PRO A 254 10.06 2.90 25.93
C PRO A 254 11.17 2.89 24.88
N GLN A 255 11.70 1.72 24.50
CA GLN A 255 12.73 1.60 23.49
C GLN A 255 12.15 1.83 22.10
N ILE A 256 10.97 1.28 21.82
CA ILE A 256 10.25 1.52 20.55
C ILE A 256 9.88 3.01 20.43
N GLU A 257 9.34 3.63 21.49
CA GLU A 257 9.04 5.06 21.50
C GLU A 257 10.30 5.91 21.20
N SER A 258 11.45 5.53 21.74
CA SER A 258 12.72 6.21 21.48
C SER A 258 13.17 6.06 20.02
N VAL A 259 13.04 4.85 19.43
CA VAL A 259 13.38 4.61 18.03
C VAL A 259 12.41 5.38 17.11
N MET A 260 11.11 5.34 17.40
CA MET A 260 10.10 6.10 16.67
C MET A 260 10.41 7.61 16.65
N ALA A 261 10.73 8.17 17.82
CA ALA A 261 11.07 9.59 17.94
C ALA A 261 12.31 9.95 17.11
N GLN A 262 13.37 9.15 17.20
CA GLN A 262 14.61 9.35 16.44
C GLN A 262 14.38 9.25 14.93
N GLN A 263 13.69 8.23 14.46
CA GLN A 263 13.44 8.03 13.03
C GLN A 263 12.47 9.09 12.48
N THR A 264 11.51 9.55 13.28
CA THR A 264 10.61 10.66 12.93
C THR A 264 11.38 11.99 12.81
N GLU A 265 12.34 12.27 13.69
CA GLU A 265 13.19 13.47 13.61
C GLU A 265 14.00 13.47 12.31
N ILE A 266 14.63 12.34 11.96
CA ILE A 266 15.36 12.16 10.69
C ILE A 266 14.43 12.42 9.50
N ALA A 267 13.25 11.82 9.51
CA ALA A 267 12.26 11.97 8.44
C ALA A 267 11.79 13.42 8.27
N ILE A 268 11.47 14.10 9.37
CA ILE A 268 11.04 15.50 9.35
C ILE A 268 12.16 16.39 8.80
N ALA A 269 13.41 16.17 9.24
CA ALA A 269 14.56 16.95 8.76
C ALA A 269 14.74 16.79 7.24
N GLU A 270 14.54 15.58 6.69
CA GLU A 270 14.63 15.32 5.25
C GLU A 270 13.45 15.94 4.49
N LEU A 271 12.24 15.69 4.92
CA LEU A 271 11.01 16.08 4.24
C LEU A 271 10.69 17.59 4.35
N SER A 272 11.24 18.29 5.36
CA SER A 272 10.97 19.73 5.57
C SER A 272 11.86 20.66 4.71
N LYS A 273 12.74 20.13 3.90
CA LYS A 273 13.53 20.95 2.98
C LYS A 273 12.63 21.66 1.99
N VAL A 274 12.77 23.00 1.89
CA VAL A 274 11.96 23.81 0.98
C VAL A 274 12.35 23.48 -0.46
N LEU A 275 11.40 23.04 -1.24
CA LEU A 275 11.54 22.75 -2.67
C LEU A 275 11.45 24.05 -3.48
N TYR A 276 10.43 24.86 -3.21
CA TYR A 276 10.17 26.16 -3.85
C TYR A 276 9.13 26.96 -3.06
N VAL A 277 8.96 28.23 -3.44
CA VAL A 277 8.01 29.15 -2.81
C VAL A 277 7.01 29.63 -3.87
N LEU A 278 5.72 29.40 -3.62
CA LEU A 278 4.61 29.87 -4.46
C LEU A 278 4.32 31.36 -4.23
N PRO A 279 3.63 32.03 -5.17
CA PRO A 279 3.16 33.40 -4.97
C PRO A 279 2.22 33.55 -3.78
N GLN A 280 1.39 32.54 -3.51
CA GLN A 280 0.39 32.52 -2.45
C GLN A 280 0.09 31.08 -2.01
N ASP A 281 -0.62 30.90 -0.91
CA ASP A 281 -1.22 29.62 -0.54
C ASP A 281 -2.31 29.24 -1.54
N LEU A 282 -2.47 27.93 -1.81
CA LEU A 282 -3.55 27.43 -2.65
C LEU A 282 -4.64 26.84 -1.77
N GLU A 283 -5.78 27.51 -1.77
CA GLU A 283 -6.93 27.11 -0.95
C GLU A 283 -7.53 25.77 -1.38
N PHE A 284 -8.06 25.03 -0.42
CA PHE A 284 -8.72 23.74 -0.62
C PHE A 284 -10.14 23.75 -0.04
N SER A 285 -11.05 23.09 -0.75
CA SER A 285 -12.39 22.76 -0.30
C SER A 285 -12.77 21.37 -0.76
N ILE A 286 -13.40 20.57 0.10
CA ILE A 286 -13.95 19.26 -0.26
C ILE A 286 -15.26 19.40 -1.06
N GLU A 287 -16.00 20.50 -0.84
CA GLU A 287 -17.35 20.74 -1.34
C GLU A 287 -17.42 21.59 -2.61
N HIS A 288 -16.44 22.48 -2.78
CA HIS A 288 -16.52 23.51 -3.82
C HIS A 288 -15.24 23.58 -4.65
N GLU A 289 -15.37 24.04 -5.87
CA GLU A 289 -14.22 24.37 -6.71
C GLU A 289 -13.21 25.23 -5.97
N CYS A 290 -11.93 24.89 -6.07
CA CYS A 290 -10.84 25.56 -5.34
C CYS A 290 -9.52 25.52 -6.11
N MET A 291 -8.61 26.45 -5.79
CA MET A 291 -7.37 26.62 -6.52
C MET A 291 -6.48 25.37 -6.46
N ALA A 292 -6.35 24.72 -5.31
CA ALA A 292 -5.50 23.53 -5.16
C ALA A 292 -5.91 22.41 -6.12
N MET A 293 -7.23 22.17 -6.25
CA MET A 293 -7.76 21.13 -7.13
C MET A 293 -7.72 21.54 -8.61
N ASN A 294 -7.94 22.81 -8.92
CA ASN A 294 -7.83 23.34 -10.26
C ASN A 294 -6.39 23.22 -10.78
N VAL A 295 -5.38 23.61 -9.97
CA VAL A 295 -3.97 23.44 -10.31
C VAL A 295 -3.65 21.96 -10.56
N LEU A 296 -4.09 21.06 -9.69
CA LEU A 296 -3.84 19.62 -9.84
C LEU A 296 -4.43 19.09 -11.16
N ALA A 297 -5.70 19.42 -11.47
CA ALA A 297 -6.35 19.00 -12.71
C ALA A 297 -5.64 19.54 -13.95
N ASP A 298 -5.17 20.79 -13.91
CA ASP A 298 -4.40 21.40 -15.01
C ASP A 298 -3.04 20.75 -15.20
N MET A 299 -2.32 20.46 -14.10
CA MET A 299 -1.06 19.73 -14.17
C MET A 299 -1.22 18.36 -14.79
N MET A 300 -2.27 17.61 -14.39
CA MET A 300 -2.59 16.31 -14.96
C MET A 300 -2.80 16.42 -16.48
N TRP A 301 -3.68 17.33 -16.90
CA TRP A 301 -4.03 17.54 -18.30
C TRP A 301 -2.85 18.00 -19.17
N LYS A 302 -2.00 18.89 -18.66
CA LYS A 302 -0.81 19.38 -19.36
C LYS A 302 0.33 18.35 -19.45
N THR A 303 0.38 17.42 -18.53
CA THR A 303 1.48 16.44 -18.44
C THR A 303 1.18 15.17 -19.24
N TYR A 304 -0.08 14.74 -19.27
CA TYR A 304 -0.47 13.48 -19.90
C TYR A 304 -1.40 13.70 -21.11
N PRO A 305 -1.15 13.02 -22.25
CA PRO A 305 -2.01 13.13 -23.44
C PRO A 305 -3.45 12.72 -23.13
N SER A 306 -4.36 13.69 -23.08
CA SER A 306 -5.77 13.50 -22.75
C SER A 306 -6.64 14.62 -23.31
N ASP A 307 -7.93 14.37 -23.49
CA ASP A 307 -8.90 15.38 -23.89
C ASP A 307 -9.26 16.30 -22.71
N LEU A 308 -9.26 15.75 -21.48
CA LEU A 308 -9.51 16.48 -20.23
C LEU A 308 -8.91 15.75 -19.03
N ALA A 309 -8.80 16.46 -17.91
CA ALA A 309 -8.60 15.86 -16.58
C ALA A 309 -9.90 15.86 -15.79
N LEU A 310 -10.08 14.82 -14.96
CA LEU A 310 -11.19 14.68 -14.03
C LEU A 310 -10.69 13.98 -12.76
N ILE A 311 -10.88 14.62 -11.60
CA ILE A 311 -10.39 14.07 -10.32
C ILE A 311 -11.26 14.50 -9.15
N ASN A 312 -11.51 13.60 -8.20
CA ASN A 312 -12.27 13.90 -6.99
C ASN A 312 -11.45 14.68 -5.95
N HIS A 313 -12.09 15.60 -5.23
CA HIS A 313 -11.43 16.47 -4.27
C HIS A 313 -10.80 15.70 -3.11
N GLY A 314 -11.40 14.60 -2.67
CA GLY A 314 -10.88 13.79 -1.57
C GLY A 314 -9.49 13.18 -1.80
N ILE A 315 -8.89 13.33 -3.00
CA ILE A 315 -7.50 12.97 -3.25
C ILE A 315 -6.52 13.87 -2.50
N LEU A 316 -6.91 15.10 -2.22
CA LEU A 316 -6.20 16.02 -1.34
C LEU A 316 -6.89 16.10 0.02
N SER A 317 -6.10 16.29 1.07
CA SER A 317 -6.58 16.39 2.46
C SER A 317 -6.64 17.83 2.96
N LYS A 318 -5.91 18.74 2.34
CA LYS A 318 -5.82 20.17 2.71
C LYS A 318 -5.27 21.02 1.57
N GLY A 319 -5.24 22.33 1.75
CA GLY A 319 -4.59 23.28 0.86
C GLY A 319 -3.08 23.18 0.83
N ILE A 320 -2.45 23.78 -0.16
CA ILE A 320 -1.01 23.77 -0.36
C ILE A 320 -0.43 25.08 0.15
N SER A 321 0.50 25.00 1.10
CA SER A 321 1.17 26.16 1.66
C SER A 321 2.10 26.83 0.64
N ARG A 322 2.28 28.13 0.78
CA ARG A 322 3.21 28.91 -0.06
C ARG A 322 4.63 28.35 -0.05
N GLU A 323 5.17 27.96 1.10
CA GLU A 323 6.43 27.22 1.19
C GLU A 323 6.15 25.76 0.98
N VAL A 324 6.62 25.19 -0.14
CA VAL A 324 6.37 23.82 -0.51
C VAL A 324 7.53 22.95 -0.07
N THR A 325 7.24 21.92 0.71
CA THR A 325 8.18 20.89 1.15
C THR A 325 7.61 19.51 0.83
N LYS A 326 8.45 18.46 0.81
CA LYS A 326 7.95 17.08 0.68
C LYS A 326 7.01 16.70 1.83
N LEU A 327 7.29 17.17 3.06
CA LEU A 327 6.42 16.97 4.20
C LEU A 327 5.02 17.55 3.95
N ASN A 328 4.96 18.78 3.47
CA ASN A 328 3.70 19.44 3.15
C ASN A 328 2.94 18.69 2.03
N LEU A 329 3.64 18.25 0.97
CA LEU A 329 3.03 17.48 -0.13
C LEU A 329 2.52 16.10 0.34
N LEU A 330 3.21 15.43 1.25
CA LEU A 330 2.76 14.19 1.86
C LEU A 330 1.47 14.37 2.66
N GLU A 331 1.39 15.46 3.45
CA GLU A 331 0.17 15.81 4.21
C GLU A 331 -0.99 16.23 3.30
N VAL A 332 -0.69 16.92 2.19
CA VAL A 332 -1.69 17.34 1.19
C VAL A 332 -2.23 16.15 0.43
N SER A 333 -1.38 15.24 -0.04
CA SER A 333 -1.76 14.07 -0.84
C SER A 333 -1.18 12.78 -0.25
N PRO A 334 -1.79 12.26 0.84
CA PRO A 334 -1.28 11.08 1.55
C PRO A 334 -1.56 9.76 0.81
N SER A 335 -2.53 9.74 -0.12
CA SER A 335 -2.95 8.52 -0.81
C SER A 335 -1.89 8.06 -1.82
N PRO A 336 -1.42 6.80 -1.76
CA PRO A 336 -0.53 6.23 -2.76
C PRO A 336 -1.34 5.77 -4.00
N LEU A 337 -1.95 6.74 -4.69
CA LEU A 337 -2.75 6.52 -5.90
C LEU A 337 -2.02 7.05 -7.12
N ASN A 338 -2.08 6.30 -8.21
CA ASN A 338 -1.38 6.61 -9.45
C ASN A 338 -2.23 7.46 -10.39
N LEU A 339 -1.56 8.33 -11.13
CA LEU A 339 -2.14 9.00 -12.29
C LEU A 339 -2.47 7.96 -13.36
N THR A 340 -3.66 8.06 -13.96
CA THR A 340 -4.17 7.01 -14.85
C THR A 340 -4.92 7.62 -16.02
N THR A 341 -4.55 7.27 -17.24
CA THR A 341 -5.30 7.65 -18.44
C THR A 341 -6.28 6.55 -18.79
N VAL A 342 -7.54 6.90 -19.01
CA VAL A 342 -8.65 5.99 -19.28
C VAL A 342 -9.56 6.54 -20.38
N VAL A 343 -10.34 5.68 -21.01
CA VAL A 343 -11.36 6.09 -22.00
C VAL A 343 -12.75 5.96 -21.39
N TRP A 344 -13.48 7.08 -21.34
CA TRP A 344 -14.88 7.14 -20.89
C TRP A 344 -15.77 7.79 -21.93
N SER A 345 -17.05 7.38 -21.99
CA SER A 345 -18.06 8.06 -22.77
C SER A 345 -18.40 9.44 -22.20
N GLY A 346 -18.85 10.37 -23.04
CA GLY A 346 -19.32 11.66 -22.57
C GLY A 346 -20.47 11.53 -21.56
N LYS A 347 -21.31 10.50 -21.71
CA LYS A 347 -22.36 10.21 -20.73
C LYS A 347 -21.80 9.89 -19.35
N GLN A 348 -20.78 9.02 -19.25
CA GLN A 348 -20.11 8.69 -17.97
C GLN A 348 -19.51 9.94 -17.32
N ILE A 349 -18.82 10.75 -18.09
CA ILE A 349 -18.20 12.01 -17.63
C ILE A 349 -19.29 12.97 -17.10
N LYS A 350 -20.37 13.18 -17.86
CA LYS A 350 -21.48 14.05 -17.47
C LYS A 350 -22.17 13.56 -16.20
N ASP A 351 -22.51 12.29 -16.15
CA ASP A 351 -23.19 11.69 -15.01
C ASP A 351 -22.34 11.83 -13.73
N ALA A 352 -21.01 11.62 -13.81
CA ALA A 352 -20.12 11.78 -12.68
C ALA A 352 -19.99 13.24 -12.21
N ILE A 353 -19.81 14.18 -13.14
CA ILE A 353 -19.70 15.62 -12.82
C ILE A 353 -20.99 16.11 -12.15
N LEU A 354 -22.17 15.72 -12.66
CA LEU A 354 -23.45 16.11 -12.07
C LEU A 354 -23.72 15.42 -10.72
N ALA A 355 -23.33 14.16 -10.58
CA ALA A 355 -23.43 13.43 -9.32
C ALA A 355 -22.57 14.08 -8.25
N SER A 356 -21.35 14.53 -8.59
CA SER A 356 -20.41 15.16 -7.66
C SER A 356 -20.90 16.47 -7.02
N GLN A 357 -21.97 17.06 -7.55
CA GLN A 357 -22.57 18.28 -7.00
C GLN A 357 -23.62 17.98 -5.90
N LYS A 358 -23.85 16.71 -5.59
CA LYS A 358 -24.82 16.29 -4.58
C LYS A 358 -24.11 15.93 -3.28
N ASN A 359 -24.66 16.38 -2.14
CA ASN A 359 -24.09 16.13 -0.82
C ASN A 359 -23.85 14.65 -0.53
N GLU A 360 -24.71 13.75 -1.02
CA GLU A 360 -24.55 12.29 -0.86
C GLU A 360 -23.26 11.73 -1.48
N TYR A 361 -22.75 12.34 -2.55
CA TYR A 361 -21.46 11.98 -3.14
C TYR A 361 -20.31 12.72 -2.46
N ILE A 362 -20.45 14.02 -2.19
CA ILE A 362 -19.40 14.84 -1.58
C ILE A 362 -18.95 14.22 -0.24
N HIS A 363 -19.90 13.87 0.62
CA HIS A 363 -19.64 13.33 1.97
C HIS A 363 -19.66 11.81 2.02
N MET A 364 -19.60 11.14 0.86
CA MET A 364 -19.49 9.68 0.84
C MET A 364 -18.17 9.24 1.45
N THR A 365 -18.23 8.24 2.33
CA THR A 365 -17.08 7.64 3.01
C THR A 365 -17.09 6.13 2.84
N SER A 366 -15.93 5.50 2.88
CA SER A 366 -15.82 4.04 2.91
C SER A 366 -14.47 3.57 3.45
N ASN A 367 -14.50 2.64 4.37
CA ASN A 367 -13.29 1.97 4.86
C ASN A 367 -12.75 0.91 3.88
N ARG A 368 -13.45 0.67 2.77
CA ARG A 368 -13.13 -0.37 1.78
C ARG A 368 -12.43 0.16 0.53
N TRP A 369 -12.17 1.46 0.45
CA TRP A 369 -11.51 2.05 -0.71
C TRP A 369 -10.00 1.80 -0.67
N SER A 370 -9.57 0.81 -1.46
CA SER A 370 -8.15 0.44 -1.56
C SER A 370 -7.30 1.61 -2.08
N GLY A 371 -6.20 1.90 -1.39
CA GLY A 371 -5.26 2.97 -1.74
C GLY A 371 -5.69 4.38 -1.32
N PHE A 372 -6.98 4.63 -1.13
CA PHE A 372 -7.49 5.93 -0.73
C PHE A 372 -7.27 6.19 0.76
N ARG A 373 -6.73 7.34 1.10
CA ARG A 373 -6.45 7.79 2.48
C ARG A 373 -7.23 9.05 2.88
N GLY A 374 -8.08 9.57 1.99
CA GLY A 374 -9.01 10.65 2.28
C GLY A 374 -10.15 10.21 3.21
N THR A 375 -10.81 11.18 3.85
CA THR A 375 -11.95 10.92 4.73
C THR A 375 -13.28 10.89 3.98
N GLU A 376 -13.40 11.70 2.92
CA GLU A 376 -14.60 11.87 2.11
C GLU A 376 -14.24 11.86 0.62
N LEU A 377 -15.20 11.50 -0.23
CA LEU A 377 -15.01 11.46 -1.67
C LEU A 377 -14.73 12.84 -2.27
N GLY A 378 -15.47 13.85 -1.82
CA GLY A 378 -15.43 15.22 -2.32
C GLY A 378 -16.09 15.39 -3.70
N THR A 379 -16.28 16.64 -4.10
CA THR A 379 -16.74 16.98 -5.44
C THR A 379 -15.68 16.63 -6.51
N ILE A 380 -15.97 16.84 -7.80
CA ILE A 380 -15.02 16.61 -8.91
C ILE A 380 -14.45 17.96 -9.38
N ALA A 381 -13.13 18.00 -9.58
CA ALA A 381 -12.42 19.02 -10.31
C ALA A 381 -12.18 18.57 -11.77
N VAL A 382 -12.14 19.52 -12.67
CA VAL A 382 -11.87 19.33 -14.10
C VAL A 382 -10.75 20.26 -14.58
N SER A 383 -10.09 19.95 -15.70
CA SER A 383 -9.04 20.79 -16.29
C SER A 383 -9.60 22.10 -16.87
N TYR A 384 -8.71 23.08 -17.04
CA TYR A 384 -8.99 24.43 -17.52
C TYR A 384 -9.82 24.50 -18.82
N ASN A 385 -9.69 23.53 -19.72
CA ASN A 385 -10.41 23.47 -20.97
C ASN A 385 -11.86 22.97 -20.85
N VAL A 386 -12.34 22.69 -19.62
CA VAL A 386 -13.69 22.22 -19.34
C VAL A 386 -14.51 23.32 -18.66
N GLU A 387 -15.70 23.59 -19.18
CA GLU A 387 -16.69 24.51 -18.60
C GLU A 387 -17.94 23.72 -18.22
N VAL A 388 -18.44 23.90 -17.00
CA VAL A 388 -19.64 23.25 -16.47
C VAL A 388 -20.68 24.28 -16.09
N ASN A 389 -21.83 24.26 -16.71
CA ASN A 389 -23.01 25.00 -16.25
C ASN A 389 -23.89 24.01 -15.47
N CYS A 390 -23.89 24.13 -14.15
CA CYS A 390 -24.58 23.20 -13.26
C CYS A 390 -26.11 23.26 -13.42
N ASP A 391 -26.67 24.46 -13.60
CA ASP A 391 -28.12 24.66 -13.67
C ASP A 391 -28.70 24.16 -14.98
N LEU A 392 -28.00 24.39 -16.09
CA LEU A 392 -28.39 23.93 -17.42
C LEU A 392 -27.94 22.51 -17.73
N GLN A 393 -27.09 21.91 -16.86
CA GLN A 393 -26.44 20.59 -17.04
C GLN A 393 -25.69 20.52 -18.40
N ILE A 394 -25.06 21.62 -18.80
CA ILE A 394 -24.26 21.73 -20.01
C ILE A 394 -22.77 21.66 -19.62
N ILE A 395 -22.04 20.77 -20.29
CA ILE A 395 -20.59 20.65 -20.17
C ILE A 395 -20.00 20.95 -21.55
N LYS A 396 -18.91 21.72 -21.58
CA LYS A 396 -18.15 21.99 -22.81
C LYS A 396 -16.69 21.61 -22.57
N ILE A 397 -16.05 21.06 -23.60
CA ILE A 397 -14.61 20.80 -23.68
C ILE A 397 -14.06 21.62 -24.83
N ASP A 398 -13.07 22.47 -24.60
CA ASP A 398 -12.53 23.43 -25.58
C ASP A 398 -13.64 24.30 -26.25
N GLY A 399 -14.64 24.71 -25.45
CA GLY A 399 -15.78 25.49 -25.90
C GLY A 399 -16.86 24.70 -26.70
N ILE A 400 -16.63 23.40 -26.96
CA ILE A 400 -17.54 22.53 -27.72
C ILE A 400 -18.43 21.75 -26.75
N PRO A 401 -19.76 21.71 -26.92
CA PRO A 401 -20.62 20.90 -26.07
C PRO A 401 -20.20 19.43 -26.05
N LEU A 402 -20.18 18.84 -24.85
CA LEU A 402 -19.87 17.42 -24.64
C LEU A 402 -20.88 16.54 -25.38
N ASP A 403 -20.39 15.65 -26.24
CA ASP A 403 -21.20 14.65 -26.94
C ASP A 403 -21.26 13.39 -26.06
N GLU A 404 -22.43 13.03 -25.56
CA GLU A 404 -22.61 11.91 -24.62
C GLU A 404 -22.27 10.55 -25.24
N GLU A 405 -22.37 10.39 -26.55
CA GLU A 405 -22.08 9.14 -27.28
C GLU A 405 -20.60 9.02 -27.68
N LYS A 406 -19.85 10.12 -27.69
CA LYS A 406 -18.41 10.11 -27.99
C LYS A 406 -17.60 9.62 -26.82
N CYS A 407 -16.51 8.88 -27.11
CA CYS A 407 -15.50 8.52 -26.13
C CYS A 407 -14.41 9.59 -26.04
N TYR A 408 -13.99 9.88 -24.82
CA TYR A 408 -12.93 10.84 -24.49
C TYR A 408 -11.83 10.15 -23.71
N ARG A 409 -10.58 10.52 -23.99
CA ARG A 409 -9.43 10.13 -23.19
C ARG A 409 -9.30 11.06 -21.98
N VAL A 410 -9.41 10.51 -20.80
CA VAL A 410 -9.42 11.26 -19.55
C VAL A 410 -8.19 10.89 -18.72
N ILE A 411 -7.45 11.88 -18.21
CA ILE A 411 -6.47 11.66 -17.15
C ILE A 411 -7.15 11.80 -15.79
N THR A 412 -6.96 10.81 -14.93
CA THR A 412 -7.62 10.67 -13.62
C THR A 412 -6.76 9.90 -12.64
N SER A 413 -7.35 9.29 -11.62
CA SER A 413 -6.70 8.35 -10.69
C SER A 413 -7.07 6.89 -11.01
N ASP A 414 -6.21 5.97 -10.62
CA ASP A 414 -6.51 4.53 -10.61
C ASP A 414 -7.72 4.21 -9.70
N PHE A 415 -7.97 5.03 -8.68
CA PHE A 415 -9.15 4.95 -7.81
C PHE A 415 -10.46 5.17 -8.57
N LEU A 416 -10.56 6.26 -9.33
CA LEU A 416 -11.75 6.56 -10.15
C LEU A 416 -11.86 5.59 -11.34
N GLN A 417 -10.73 5.17 -11.93
CA GLN A 417 -10.70 4.19 -13.01
C GLN A 417 -11.36 2.85 -12.60
N ARG A 418 -11.23 2.46 -11.33
CA ARG A 418 -11.90 1.26 -10.78
C ARG A 418 -13.40 1.46 -10.52
N GLY A 419 -13.94 2.66 -10.74
CA GLY A 419 -15.32 3.01 -10.38
C GLY A 419 -15.53 3.22 -8.90
N SER A 420 -14.46 3.39 -8.12
CA SER A 420 -14.55 3.61 -6.69
C SER A 420 -15.15 4.98 -6.37
N GLY A 421 -16.20 5.02 -5.54
CA GLY A 421 -16.92 6.23 -5.19
C GLY A 421 -17.86 6.76 -6.29
N TYR A 422 -17.47 6.65 -7.55
CA TYR A 422 -18.28 7.04 -8.72
C TYR A 422 -18.46 5.82 -9.63
N GLU A 423 -19.45 4.99 -9.35
CA GLU A 423 -19.68 3.68 -10.01
C GLU A 423 -19.82 3.81 -11.55
N MET A 424 -20.32 4.96 -12.04
CA MET A 424 -20.46 5.22 -13.48
C MET A 424 -19.10 5.37 -14.19
N LEU A 425 -17.98 5.60 -13.47
CA LEU A 425 -16.66 5.87 -14.05
C LEU A 425 -15.81 4.61 -14.27
N GLY A 426 -16.26 3.42 -13.89
CA GLY A 426 -15.51 2.19 -14.13
C GLY A 426 -15.03 2.09 -15.59
N GLY A 427 -13.73 1.84 -15.79
CA GLY A 427 -13.10 1.80 -17.11
C GLY A 427 -12.57 0.41 -17.48
N SER A 428 -12.41 0.16 -18.79
CA SER A 428 -11.77 -1.03 -19.32
C SER A 428 -10.25 -0.98 -19.06
N LEU A 429 -9.70 -2.01 -18.45
CA LEU A 429 -8.25 -2.14 -18.24
C LEU A 429 -7.47 -2.13 -19.56
N LYS A 430 -8.06 -2.60 -20.67
CA LYS A 430 -7.41 -2.61 -22.00
C LYS A 430 -7.19 -1.20 -22.57
N GLU A 431 -7.96 -0.22 -22.10
CA GLU A 431 -7.89 1.18 -22.54
C GLU A 431 -7.33 2.08 -21.42
N THR A 432 -6.66 1.47 -20.45
CA THR A 432 -6.07 2.14 -19.29
C THR A 432 -4.55 2.14 -19.38
N ASN A 433 -3.92 3.30 -19.10
CA ASN A 433 -2.48 3.40 -18.93
C ASN A 433 -2.20 4.02 -17.56
N PHE A 434 -1.49 3.29 -16.72
CA PHE A 434 -1.05 3.74 -15.41
C PHE A 434 0.28 4.46 -15.54
N ALA A 435 0.41 5.64 -14.94
CA ALA A 435 1.67 6.31 -14.75
C ALA A 435 2.31 5.83 -13.44
N LYS A 436 3.64 5.86 -13.37
CA LYS A 436 4.37 5.48 -12.15
C LYS A 436 4.29 6.54 -11.05
N GLU A 437 4.00 7.79 -11.43
CA GLU A 437 3.94 8.91 -10.53
C GLU A 437 2.66 8.86 -9.69
N TYR A 438 2.80 9.12 -8.38
CA TYR A 438 1.69 9.47 -7.51
C TYR A 438 1.30 10.95 -7.70
N PHE A 439 0.13 11.33 -7.19
CA PHE A 439 -0.31 12.73 -7.25
C PHE A 439 0.66 13.69 -6.59
N ARG A 440 1.26 13.31 -5.45
CA ARG A 440 2.27 14.13 -4.77
C ARG A 440 3.56 14.31 -5.58
N ASP A 441 3.95 13.30 -6.38
CA ASP A 441 5.12 13.40 -7.24
C ASP A 441 4.87 14.40 -8.38
N LEU A 442 3.66 14.40 -8.95
CA LEU A 442 3.26 15.40 -9.95
C LEU A 442 3.28 16.81 -9.35
N LEU A 443 2.76 16.98 -8.11
CA LEU A 443 2.82 18.25 -7.39
C LEU A 443 4.28 18.69 -7.19
N GLU A 444 5.16 17.79 -6.73
CA GLU A 444 6.59 18.07 -6.57
C GLU A 444 7.24 18.53 -7.89
N MET A 445 6.93 17.88 -9.01
CA MET A 445 7.55 18.17 -10.30
C MET A 445 7.04 19.44 -10.99
N LYS A 446 5.78 19.83 -10.79
CA LYS A 446 5.10 20.80 -11.66
C LYS A 446 4.50 22.01 -10.94
N LEU A 447 4.35 21.98 -9.62
CA LEU A 447 3.64 23.06 -8.91
C LEU A 447 4.37 24.42 -8.94
N ASN A 448 5.63 24.46 -9.34
CA ASN A 448 6.39 25.70 -9.58
C ASN A 448 6.09 26.39 -10.91
N ASP A 449 5.22 25.84 -11.77
CA ASP A 449 4.79 26.46 -13.02
C ASP A 449 3.72 27.54 -12.73
N LEU A 450 4.13 28.81 -12.81
CA LEU A 450 3.27 29.95 -12.51
C LEU A 450 2.09 30.05 -13.47
N GLN A 451 2.20 29.58 -14.72
CA GLN A 451 1.06 29.61 -15.67
C GLN A 451 -0.06 28.68 -15.24
N LEU A 452 0.28 27.53 -14.62
CA LEU A 452 -0.71 26.62 -14.05
C LEU A 452 -1.42 27.24 -12.84
N ILE A 453 -0.71 28.01 -12.02
CA ILE A 453 -1.31 28.70 -10.88
C ILE A 453 -2.25 29.83 -11.35
N GLU A 454 -1.88 30.57 -12.40
CA GLU A 454 -2.73 31.60 -12.99
C GLU A 454 -4.01 31.00 -13.62
N SER A 455 -3.88 29.90 -14.38
CA SER A 455 -5.06 29.24 -15.00
C SER A 455 -6.02 28.67 -13.96
N ALA A 456 -5.52 28.26 -12.81
CA ALA A 456 -6.33 27.70 -11.74
C ALA A 456 -7.27 28.70 -11.04
N GLN A 457 -7.06 30.02 -11.25
CA GLN A 457 -7.96 31.06 -10.75
C GLN A 457 -9.26 31.17 -11.56
N VAL A 458 -9.31 30.59 -12.74
CA VAL A 458 -10.48 30.62 -13.60
C VAL A 458 -11.54 29.65 -13.08
N ILE A 459 -12.75 30.18 -12.87
CA ILE A 459 -13.91 29.40 -12.44
C ILE A 459 -14.39 28.53 -13.61
N ARG A 460 -14.61 27.25 -13.34
CA ARG A 460 -15.05 26.24 -14.31
C ARG A 460 -16.49 25.79 -14.09
N PHE A 461 -16.96 25.90 -12.83
CA PHE A 461 -18.31 25.53 -12.43
C PHE A 461 -19.16 26.78 -12.25
N HIS A 462 -20.11 27.01 -13.18
CA HIS A 462 -20.98 28.16 -13.18
C HIS A 462 -22.36 27.80 -12.64
N ARG A 463 -22.88 28.62 -11.70
CA ARG A 463 -24.25 28.57 -11.17
C ARG A 463 -24.90 29.94 -11.35
N GLY A 464 -26.15 29.94 -11.75
CA GLY A 464 -26.87 31.18 -12.10
C GLY A 464 -26.69 31.57 -13.58
N ILE A 465 -27.66 32.35 -14.10
CA ILE A 465 -27.67 32.92 -15.48
C ILE A 465 -26.86 34.21 -15.44
#